data_bf0cb5492b729e8962a92036d06d0a9d
#
_entry.id   bf0cb5492b729e8962a92036d06d0a9d
#
_cell.length_a   1.000
_cell.length_b   1.000
_cell.length_c   1.000
_cell.angle_alpha   90.00
_cell.angle_beta   90.00
_cell.angle_gamma   90.00
#
_symmetry.space_group_name_H-M   'P 1'
#
loop_
_entity.id
_entity.type
_entity.pdbx_description
1 polymer ?
#
loop_
_entity_poly.entity_id
_entity_poly.type
_entity_poly.pdbx_seq_one_letter_code
_entity_poly.pdbx_strand_id
1 'polypeptide(L)'
;MALLLSVTNYMKALLYIFILSSSLPLMAQTPLLPFASSREVSKKVSTPDSQDVRYIPLFGSKKMVEEQLLNATEFLTQCDKSFKDRSDASNFFADRGWEYLNDGLLDTATYRFNLCYLLNHENVEAFWGLGSISYQKGNYEESTKLLRQGLILSPENTTLMIDVATVQLACYKEKRNCDDIDDALRLLEKSLQIDPSNANGWLKFSIAEFQLEHYDRAWDYLHKCRQIDVSFIDTTYLQELISKKEDPLGLFK
;
A
#
# COMPACT_ATOMS: atom_id res chain seq x y z
N MET A 1 9.60 -27.11 54.68
CA MET A 1 8.96 -25.84 55.00
C MET A 1 9.75 -24.62 54.44
N ALA A 2 10.66 -24.82 53.49
CA ALA A 2 11.49 -23.74 52.90
C ALA A 2 11.18 -23.47 51.41
N LEU A 3 10.30 -24.23 50.78
CA LEU A 3 9.96 -24.08 49.35
C LEU A 3 8.69 -23.23 49.07
N LEU A 4 7.92 -22.90 50.11
CA LEU A 4 6.69 -22.09 49.98
C LEU A 4 6.91 -20.58 50.17
N LEU A 5 8.11 -20.18 50.66
CA LEU A 5 8.45 -18.76 50.85
C LEU A 5 9.09 -18.09 49.61
N SER A 6 9.53 -18.89 48.61
CA SER A 6 10.18 -18.32 47.41
C SER A 6 9.15 -17.90 46.31
N VAL A 7 7.99 -18.55 46.27
CA VAL A 7 6.97 -18.27 45.24
C VAL A 7 6.18 -17.00 45.55
N THR A 8 5.98 -16.69 46.83
CA THR A 8 5.30 -15.43 47.22
C THR A 8 6.10 -14.16 46.99
N ASN A 9 7.44 -14.25 47.00
CA ASN A 9 8.31 -13.12 46.71
C ASN A 9 8.44 -12.85 45.19
N TYR A 10 8.34 -13.89 44.36
CA TYR A 10 8.33 -13.73 42.90
C TYR A 10 7.04 -13.10 42.40
N MET A 11 5.88 -13.47 42.98
CA MET A 11 4.61 -12.84 42.60
C MET A 11 4.49 -11.38 43.05
N LYS A 12 5.12 -10.99 44.16
CA LYS A 12 5.17 -9.58 44.59
C LYS A 12 6.11 -8.75 43.75
N ALA A 13 7.20 -9.30 43.22
CA ALA A 13 8.11 -8.61 42.30
C ALA A 13 7.47 -8.39 40.92
N LEU A 14 6.64 -9.33 40.42
CA LEU A 14 5.90 -9.18 39.17
C LEU A 14 4.76 -8.13 39.26
N LEU A 15 4.15 -7.98 40.45
CA LEU A 15 3.13 -6.90 40.62
C LEU A 15 3.75 -5.51 40.71
N TYR A 16 5.00 -5.36 41.19
CA TYR A 16 5.68 -4.08 41.24
C TYR A 16 6.24 -3.62 39.88
N ILE A 17 6.54 -4.55 38.96
CA ILE A 17 6.99 -4.22 37.60
C ILE A 17 5.82 -3.73 36.74
N PHE A 18 4.57 -4.14 37.04
CA PHE A 18 3.38 -3.72 36.29
C PHE A 18 2.83 -2.33 36.69
N ILE A 19 3.24 -1.79 37.85
CA ILE A 19 2.78 -0.49 38.35
C ILE A 19 3.73 0.65 37.94
N LEU A 20 4.98 0.33 37.53
CA LEU A 20 5.98 1.34 37.12
C LEU A 20 6.05 1.55 35.60
N SER A 21 5.26 0.84 34.79
CA SER A 21 5.22 1.03 33.34
C SER A 21 4.04 1.86 32.81
N SER A 22 3.27 2.49 33.71
CA SER A 22 2.12 3.34 33.31
C SER A 22 2.44 4.84 33.25
N SER A 23 3.71 5.23 33.24
CA SER A 23 4.12 6.57 32.84
C SER A 23 4.74 6.52 31.44
N LEU A 24 3.95 6.10 30.45
CA LEU A 24 4.21 6.51 29.08
C LEU A 24 4.15 8.04 29.07
N PRO A 25 5.19 8.74 28.56
CA PRO A 25 5.06 10.15 28.32
C PRO A 25 3.86 10.31 27.39
N LEU A 26 2.95 11.16 27.82
CA LEU A 26 1.88 11.69 26.97
C LEU A 26 2.58 12.25 25.73
N MET A 27 2.69 11.42 24.69
CA MET A 27 3.12 11.90 23.38
C MET A 27 2.19 13.06 23.12
N ALA A 28 2.76 14.26 23.10
CA ALA A 28 2.03 15.46 22.75
C ALA A 28 1.22 15.11 21.51
N GLN A 29 -0.09 15.11 21.66
CA GLN A 29 -1.00 15.07 20.53
C GLN A 29 -0.63 16.31 19.72
N THR A 30 0.19 16.11 18.69
CA THR A 30 0.40 17.15 17.69
C THR A 30 -0.99 17.57 17.27
N PRO A 31 -1.38 18.84 17.41
CA PRO A 31 -2.71 19.25 17.04
C PRO A 31 -2.91 18.83 15.59
N LEU A 32 -3.91 17.99 15.34
CA LEU A 32 -4.44 17.78 14.00
C LEU A 32 -4.68 19.19 13.47
N LEU A 33 -3.83 19.63 12.54
CA LEU A 33 -3.99 20.93 11.92
C LEU A 33 -5.48 21.06 11.56
N PRO A 34 -6.24 22.00 12.12
CA PRO A 34 -7.61 22.18 11.75
C PRO A 34 -7.58 22.72 10.31
N PHE A 35 -7.58 21.78 9.35
CA PHE A 35 -7.99 22.17 8.00
C PHE A 35 -9.43 22.60 8.15
N ALA A 36 -9.65 23.90 7.96
CA ALA A 36 -10.83 24.65 8.30
C ALA A 36 -12.09 23.80 8.33
N SER A 37 -12.67 23.67 9.50
CA SER A 37 -14.06 23.30 9.65
C SER A 37 -14.84 24.06 8.58
N SER A 38 -15.48 23.31 7.71
CA SER A 38 -16.41 23.82 6.71
C SER A 38 -17.33 24.85 7.35
N ARG A 39 -17.03 26.14 7.17
CA ARG A 39 -18.08 27.14 7.24
C ARG A 39 -19.14 26.66 6.27
N GLU A 40 -20.35 26.50 6.77
CA GLU A 40 -21.53 26.27 5.94
C GLU A 40 -21.59 27.34 4.85
N VAL A 41 -21.00 27.00 3.70
CA VAL A 41 -21.24 27.74 2.47
C VAL A 41 -22.58 27.27 1.96
N SER A 42 -23.52 28.20 2.02
CA SER A 42 -24.83 28.17 1.40
C SER A 42 -24.92 27.17 0.25
N LYS A 43 -25.85 26.21 0.35
CA LYS A 43 -26.23 25.27 -0.69
C LYS A 43 -26.46 25.97 -2.03
N LYS A 44 -25.42 26.11 -2.84
CA LYS A 44 -25.57 26.18 -4.28
C LYS A 44 -25.86 24.79 -4.77
N VAL A 45 -27.04 24.60 -5.36
CA VAL A 45 -27.43 23.39 -6.08
C VAL A 45 -26.32 23.07 -7.07
N SER A 46 -25.46 22.12 -6.73
CA SER A 46 -24.41 21.63 -7.63
C SER A 46 -25.06 20.64 -8.60
N THR A 47 -24.85 20.89 -9.88
CA THR A 47 -25.06 19.91 -10.96
C THR A 47 -24.33 18.60 -10.63
N PRO A 48 -24.86 17.41 -11.02
CA PRO A 48 -24.41 16.10 -10.53
C PRO A 48 -23.10 15.59 -11.11
N ASP A 49 -22.11 16.43 -11.42
CA ASP A 49 -20.91 15.95 -12.15
C ASP A 49 -19.57 16.60 -11.75
N SER A 50 -19.42 17.06 -10.52
CA SER A 50 -18.08 17.45 -10.04
C SER A 50 -17.68 16.62 -8.82
N GLN A 51 -17.05 15.48 -9.08
CA GLN A 51 -16.32 14.75 -8.04
C GLN A 51 -15.31 15.71 -7.40
N ASP A 52 -15.30 15.80 -6.08
CA ASP A 52 -14.39 16.67 -5.35
C ASP A 52 -12.94 16.28 -5.64
N VAL A 53 -12.19 17.19 -6.24
CA VAL A 53 -10.82 16.98 -6.71
C VAL A 53 -9.86 16.48 -5.61
N ARG A 54 -10.20 16.70 -4.34
CA ARG A 54 -9.41 16.20 -3.21
C ARG A 54 -9.32 14.68 -3.19
N TYR A 55 -10.32 14.00 -3.73
CA TYR A 55 -10.45 12.54 -3.76
C TYR A 55 -10.13 11.93 -5.13
N ILE A 56 -9.60 12.75 -6.04
CA ILE A 56 -9.10 12.30 -7.33
C ILE A 56 -7.57 12.19 -7.23
N PRO A 57 -6.94 11.09 -7.68
CA PRO A 57 -5.48 10.94 -7.68
C PRO A 57 -4.78 12.15 -8.32
N LEU A 58 -3.74 12.65 -7.66
CA LEU A 58 -2.98 13.83 -8.07
C LEU A 58 -3.87 15.05 -8.37
N PHE A 59 -4.97 15.21 -7.61
CA PHE A 59 -5.98 16.27 -7.82
C PHE A 59 -6.55 16.29 -9.24
N GLY A 60 -6.57 15.12 -9.93
CA GLY A 60 -7.03 14.99 -11.31
C GLY A 60 -6.06 15.52 -12.36
N SER A 61 -4.82 15.81 -12.00
CA SER A 61 -3.79 16.37 -12.90
C SER A 61 -4.24 17.62 -13.67
N LYS A 62 -5.31 18.27 -13.19
CA LYS A 62 -5.85 19.49 -13.78
C LYS A 62 -5.21 20.72 -13.13
N LYS A 63 -5.13 21.81 -13.90
CA LYS A 63 -4.69 23.10 -13.34
C LYS A 63 -5.66 23.50 -12.21
N MET A 64 -5.13 23.71 -11.01
CA MET A 64 -5.91 24.16 -9.87
C MET A 64 -6.59 25.48 -10.17
N VAL A 65 -7.85 25.64 -9.77
CA VAL A 65 -8.53 26.93 -9.80
C VAL A 65 -7.98 27.83 -8.69
N GLU A 66 -8.20 29.14 -8.80
CA GLU A 66 -7.60 30.14 -7.91
C GLU A 66 -7.85 29.86 -6.41
N GLU A 67 -9.07 29.48 -6.05
CA GLU A 67 -9.43 29.10 -4.67
C GLU A 67 -8.63 27.89 -4.17
N GLN A 68 -8.46 26.86 -5.00
CA GLN A 68 -7.67 25.66 -4.68
C GLN A 68 -6.19 26.01 -4.50
N LEU A 69 -5.66 26.91 -5.34
CA LEU A 69 -4.28 27.36 -5.25
C LEU A 69 -4.04 28.17 -3.98
N LEU A 70 -5.00 29.03 -3.59
CA LEU A 70 -4.90 29.77 -2.34
C LEU A 70 -4.89 28.84 -1.13
N ASN A 71 -5.80 27.88 -1.08
CA ASN A 71 -5.86 26.88 -0.01
C ASN A 71 -4.59 26.02 0.05
N ALA A 72 -4.04 25.64 -1.09
CA ALA A 72 -2.77 24.91 -1.17
C ALA A 72 -1.61 25.76 -0.63
N THR A 73 -1.56 27.04 -0.95
CA THR A 73 -0.52 27.96 -0.46
C THR A 73 -0.58 28.16 1.05
N GLU A 74 -1.79 28.29 1.61
CA GLU A 74 -1.99 28.39 3.05
C GLU A 74 -1.57 27.10 3.75
N PHE A 75 -1.97 25.94 3.24
CA PHE A 75 -1.57 24.62 3.73
C PHE A 75 -0.03 24.45 3.71
N LEU A 76 0.64 24.76 2.60
CA LEU A 76 2.08 24.67 2.50
C LEU A 76 2.79 25.59 3.50
N THR A 77 2.29 26.83 3.66
CA THR A 77 2.82 27.78 4.65
C THR A 77 2.70 27.26 6.08
N GLN A 78 1.58 26.57 6.38
CA GLN A 78 1.36 25.96 7.68
C GLN A 78 2.31 24.77 7.91
N CYS A 79 2.53 23.94 6.90
CA CYS A 79 3.49 22.84 6.97
C CYS A 79 4.91 23.35 7.18
N ASP A 80 5.33 24.43 6.47
CA ASP A 80 6.65 25.05 6.60
C ASP A 80 6.93 25.58 8.04
N LYS A 81 5.86 25.85 8.81
CA LYS A 81 5.97 26.25 10.23
C LYS A 81 5.97 25.08 11.21
N SER A 82 5.37 23.94 10.83
CA SER A 82 5.08 22.83 11.75
C SER A 82 6.02 21.65 11.61
N PHE A 83 6.68 21.52 10.48
CA PHE A 83 7.61 20.44 10.16
C PHE A 83 9.02 20.99 9.92
N LYS A 84 10.00 20.12 10.02
CA LYS A 84 11.40 20.45 9.78
C LYS A 84 11.63 20.95 8.36
N ASP A 85 11.01 20.26 7.40
CA ASP A 85 11.03 20.58 5.98
C ASP A 85 9.81 19.94 5.29
N ARG A 86 9.62 20.23 4.00
CA ARG A 86 8.50 19.70 3.23
C ARG A 86 8.58 18.20 2.98
N SER A 87 9.78 17.62 2.96
CA SER A 87 9.96 16.18 2.84
C SER A 87 9.47 15.45 4.09
N ASP A 88 9.79 15.98 5.27
CA ASP A 88 9.30 15.47 6.56
C ASP A 88 7.77 15.54 6.63
N ALA A 89 7.18 16.67 6.26
CA ALA A 89 5.73 16.81 6.15
C ALA A 89 5.12 15.82 5.13
N SER A 90 5.76 15.64 3.98
CA SER A 90 5.31 14.70 2.95
C SER A 90 5.26 13.27 3.47
N ASN A 91 6.31 12.82 4.16
CA ASN A 91 6.37 11.49 4.77
C ASN A 91 5.27 11.32 5.83
N PHE A 92 5.03 12.32 6.67
CA PHE A 92 3.93 12.29 7.64
C PHE A 92 2.56 12.06 6.97
N PHE A 93 2.29 12.74 5.85
CA PHE A 93 1.04 12.54 5.12
C PHE A 93 0.99 11.21 4.37
N ALA A 94 2.12 10.66 3.93
CA ALA A 94 2.21 9.32 3.39
C ALA A 94 1.82 8.27 4.43
N ASP A 95 2.42 8.33 5.63
CA ASP A 95 2.11 7.41 6.74
C ASP A 95 0.62 7.44 7.08
N ARG A 96 0.03 8.63 7.16
CA ARG A 96 -1.42 8.79 7.37
C ARG A 96 -2.24 8.23 6.20
N GLY A 97 -1.73 8.34 4.97
CA GLY A 97 -2.34 7.74 3.78
C GLY A 97 -2.44 6.22 3.92
N TRP A 98 -1.35 5.57 4.32
CA TRP A 98 -1.30 4.12 4.53
C TRP A 98 -2.19 3.65 5.69
N GLU A 99 -2.23 4.39 6.81
CA GLU A 99 -3.15 4.09 7.91
C GLU A 99 -4.61 4.07 7.43
N TYR A 100 -5.07 5.14 6.76
CA TYR A 100 -6.43 5.21 6.24
C TYR A 100 -6.72 4.18 5.15
N LEU A 101 -5.73 3.82 4.33
CA LEU A 101 -5.88 2.77 3.35
C LEU A 101 -6.10 1.41 4.02
N ASN A 102 -5.34 1.09 5.06
CA ASN A 102 -5.50 -0.13 5.85
C ASN A 102 -6.86 -0.19 6.55
N ASP A 103 -7.42 0.95 6.95
CA ASP A 103 -8.76 1.07 7.53
C ASP A 103 -9.88 1.03 6.46
N GLY A 104 -9.54 0.90 5.17
CA GLY A 104 -10.50 0.90 4.06
C GLY A 104 -11.11 2.26 3.72
N LEU A 105 -10.59 3.35 4.29
CA LEU A 105 -11.09 4.72 4.09
C LEU A 105 -10.45 5.35 2.85
N LEU A 106 -10.76 4.79 1.66
CA LEU A 106 -10.08 5.06 0.40
C LEU A 106 -10.05 6.55 0.01
N ASP A 107 -11.13 7.29 0.21
CA ASP A 107 -11.18 8.71 -0.16
C ASP A 107 -10.30 9.55 0.78
N THR A 108 -10.33 9.25 2.08
CA THR A 108 -9.45 9.92 3.05
C THR A 108 -7.98 9.60 2.76
N ALA A 109 -7.65 8.34 2.44
CA ALA A 109 -6.32 7.92 2.03
C ALA A 109 -5.87 8.66 0.76
N THR A 110 -6.74 8.73 -0.26
CA THR A 110 -6.46 9.49 -1.50
C THR A 110 -6.08 10.94 -1.19
N TYR A 111 -6.86 11.59 -0.32
CA TYR A 111 -6.56 12.96 0.06
C TYR A 111 -5.19 13.09 0.77
N ARG A 112 -4.84 12.16 1.66
CA ARG A 112 -3.53 12.17 2.34
C ARG A 112 -2.37 11.97 1.38
N PHE A 113 -2.47 11.03 0.46
CA PHE A 113 -1.44 10.84 -0.57
C PHE A 113 -1.36 12.02 -1.55
N ASN A 114 -2.47 12.68 -1.84
CA ASN A 114 -2.47 13.92 -2.62
C ASN A 114 -1.72 15.05 -1.89
N LEU A 115 -1.88 15.17 -0.56
CA LEU A 115 -1.11 16.13 0.25
C LEU A 115 0.38 15.76 0.31
N CYS A 116 0.70 14.46 0.40
CA CYS A 116 2.05 13.95 0.30
C CYS A 116 2.70 14.41 -1.03
N TYR A 117 2.03 14.19 -2.15
CA TYR A 117 2.48 14.65 -3.48
C TYR A 117 2.63 16.17 -3.56
N LEU A 118 1.69 16.94 -3.02
CA LEU A 118 1.73 18.40 -3.04
C LEU A 118 2.96 18.95 -2.31
N LEU A 119 3.39 18.30 -1.22
CA LEU A 119 4.54 18.68 -0.42
C LEU A 119 5.86 18.26 -1.06
N ASN A 120 5.90 17.08 -1.67
CA ASN A 120 7.07 16.56 -2.37
C ASN A 120 6.64 15.70 -3.57
N HIS A 121 6.77 16.26 -4.77
CA HIS A 121 6.41 15.58 -6.03
C HIS A 121 7.26 14.35 -6.34
N GLU A 122 8.39 14.17 -5.67
CA GLU A 122 9.31 13.04 -5.82
C GLU A 122 9.12 11.98 -4.71
N ASN A 123 8.12 12.14 -3.84
CA ASN A 123 7.84 11.14 -2.83
C ASN A 123 7.16 9.92 -3.47
N VAL A 124 7.86 8.80 -3.48
CA VAL A 124 7.41 7.51 -4.06
C VAL A 124 6.09 7.05 -3.44
N GLU A 125 5.92 7.25 -2.13
CA GLU A 125 4.74 6.81 -1.37
C GLU A 125 3.44 7.44 -1.89
N ALA A 126 3.49 8.67 -2.39
CA ALA A 126 2.32 9.32 -2.98
C ALA A 126 1.79 8.53 -4.19
N PHE A 127 2.68 8.17 -5.10
CA PHE A 127 2.32 7.39 -6.29
C PHE A 127 1.95 5.96 -5.95
N TRP A 128 2.67 5.34 -5.02
CA TRP A 128 2.41 3.97 -4.59
C TRP A 128 1.04 3.86 -3.92
N GLY A 129 0.74 4.72 -2.95
CA GLY A 129 -0.55 4.72 -2.25
C GLY A 129 -1.73 5.02 -3.19
N LEU A 130 -1.60 6.04 -4.05
CA LEU A 130 -2.65 6.36 -5.04
C LEU A 130 -2.85 5.23 -6.05
N GLY A 131 -1.76 4.58 -6.49
CA GLY A 131 -1.81 3.42 -7.36
C GLY A 131 -2.53 2.23 -6.70
N SER A 132 -2.21 1.94 -5.43
CA SER A 132 -2.85 0.89 -4.65
C SER A 132 -4.35 1.14 -4.46
N ILE A 133 -4.75 2.40 -4.21
CA ILE A 133 -6.15 2.80 -4.11
C ILE A 133 -6.86 2.61 -5.47
N SER A 134 -6.24 3.03 -6.56
CA SER A 134 -6.79 2.87 -7.91
C SER A 134 -6.99 1.39 -8.26
N TYR A 135 -6.06 0.52 -7.85
CA TYR A 135 -6.20 -0.94 -7.97
C TYR A 135 -7.41 -1.47 -7.20
N GLN A 136 -7.57 -1.09 -5.93
CA GLN A 136 -8.72 -1.51 -5.12
C GLN A 136 -10.06 -1.03 -5.67
N LYS A 137 -10.07 0.12 -6.36
CA LYS A 137 -11.25 0.65 -7.08
C LYS A 137 -11.47 -0.01 -8.45
N GLY A 138 -10.64 -0.96 -8.88
CA GLY A 138 -10.72 -1.64 -10.17
C GLY A 138 -10.22 -0.80 -11.36
N ASN A 139 -9.58 0.35 -11.10
CA ASN A 139 -9.04 1.25 -12.12
C ASN A 139 -7.61 0.84 -12.50
N TYR A 140 -7.45 -0.30 -13.18
CA TYR A 140 -6.13 -0.90 -13.44
C TYR A 140 -5.21 -0.03 -14.29
N GLU A 141 -5.74 0.68 -15.29
CA GLU A 141 -4.96 1.58 -16.13
C GLU A 141 -4.36 2.74 -15.32
N GLU A 142 -5.17 3.40 -14.49
CA GLU A 142 -4.69 4.46 -13.62
C GLU A 142 -3.72 3.94 -12.56
N SER A 143 -4.03 2.78 -11.97
CA SER A 143 -3.14 2.11 -11.02
C SER A 143 -1.76 1.86 -11.63
N THR A 144 -1.70 1.20 -12.79
CA THR A 144 -0.45 0.91 -13.49
C THR A 144 0.33 2.19 -13.79
N LYS A 145 -0.35 3.26 -14.26
CA LYS A 145 0.28 4.54 -14.53
C LYS A 145 0.91 5.16 -13.28
N LEU A 146 0.19 5.18 -12.16
CA LEU A 146 0.67 5.73 -10.89
C LEU A 146 1.83 4.92 -10.31
N LEU A 147 1.69 3.59 -10.21
CA LEU A 147 2.75 2.72 -9.71
C LEU A 147 4.03 2.83 -10.56
N ARG A 148 3.90 2.95 -11.89
CA ARG A 148 5.05 3.18 -12.77
C ARG A 148 5.73 4.53 -12.54
N GLN A 149 4.98 5.59 -12.21
CA GLN A 149 5.60 6.86 -11.81
C GLN A 149 6.44 6.67 -10.52
N GLY A 150 5.92 5.94 -9.54
CA GLY A 150 6.68 5.57 -8.36
C GLY A 150 7.94 4.75 -8.70
N LEU A 151 7.83 3.81 -9.64
CA LEU A 151 8.96 2.98 -10.06
C LEU A 151 10.04 3.77 -10.84
N ILE A 152 9.66 4.83 -11.56
CA ILE A 152 10.63 5.75 -12.17
C ILE A 152 11.47 6.46 -11.09
N LEU A 153 10.84 6.84 -9.97
CA LEU A 153 11.53 7.49 -8.84
C LEU A 153 12.36 6.50 -8.01
N SER A 154 11.97 5.23 -7.98
CA SER A 154 12.66 4.17 -7.23
C SER A 154 12.81 2.89 -8.08
N PRO A 155 13.74 2.87 -9.06
CA PRO A 155 13.82 1.83 -10.09
C PRO A 155 14.32 0.46 -9.60
N GLU A 156 14.76 0.37 -8.35
CA GLU A 156 15.19 -0.88 -7.71
C GLU A 156 14.24 -1.36 -6.60
N ASN A 157 13.10 -0.68 -6.42
CA ASN A 157 12.11 -1.08 -5.45
C ASN A 157 11.39 -2.37 -5.89
N THR A 158 11.83 -3.50 -5.35
CA THR A 158 11.33 -4.84 -5.71
C THR A 158 9.86 -5.02 -5.39
N THR A 159 9.38 -4.47 -4.27
CA THR A 159 7.97 -4.56 -3.88
C THR A 159 7.08 -3.79 -4.84
N LEU A 160 7.50 -2.59 -5.24
CA LEU A 160 6.75 -1.79 -6.21
C LEU A 160 6.72 -2.44 -7.60
N MET A 161 7.81 -3.13 -8.03
CA MET A 161 7.81 -3.94 -9.25
C MET A 161 6.76 -5.04 -9.19
N ILE A 162 6.67 -5.75 -8.05
CA ILE A 162 5.70 -6.82 -7.83
C ILE A 162 4.27 -6.26 -7.84
N ASP A 163 4.05 -5.07 -7.28
CA ASP A 163 2.73 -4.44 -7.28
C ASP A 163 2.30 -4.02 -8.69
N VAL A 164 3.20 -3.44 -9.50
CA VAL A 164 2.90 -3.17 -10.93
C VAL A 164 2.51 -4.46 -11.65
N ALA A 165 3.32 -5.52 -11.50
CA ALA A 165 3.03 -6.82 -12.10
C ALA A 165 1.70 -7.39 -11.61
N THR A 166 1.37 -7.24 -10.32
CA THR A 166 0.08 -7.69 -9.74
C THR A 166 -1.11 -7.02 -10.42
N VAL A 167 -1.04 -5.70 -10.65
CA VAL A 167 -2.11 -4.96 -11.36
C VAL A 167 -2.26 -5.45 -12.80
N GLN A 168 -1.13 -5.67 -13.49
CA GLN A 168 -1.14 -6.16 -14.88
C GLN A 168 -1.73 -7.58 -14.97
N LEU A 169 -1.37 -8.47 -14.04
CA LEU A 169 -1.94 -9.82 -13.98
C LEU A 169 -3.45 -9.80 -13.69
N ALA A 170 -3.91 -8.91 -12.80
CA ALA A 170 -5.34 -8.76 -12.54
C ALA A 170 -6.09 -8.25 -13.78
N CYS A 171 -5.53 -7.27 -14.46
CA CYS A 171 -6.09 -6.76 -15.72
C CYS A 171 -6.14 -7.84 -16.80
N TYR A 172 -5.08 -8.62 -16.95
CA TYR A 172 -5.03 -9.73 -17.91
C TYR A 172 -6.10 -10.80 -17.59
N LYS A 173 -6.25 -11.16 -16.30
CA LYS A 173 -7.27 -12.13 -15.87
C LYS A 173 -8.68 -11.67 -16.23
N GLU A 174 -8.99 -10.38 -16.06
CA GLU A 174 -10.35 -9.88 -16.29
C GLU A 174 -10.67 -9.62 -17.77
N LYS A 175 -9.76 -9.01 -18.50
CA LYS A 175 -10.03 -8.51 -19.86
C LYS A 175 -9.35 -9.32 -20.95
N ARG A 176 -8.34 -10.10 -20.63
CA ARG A 176 -7.49 -10.88 -21.55
C ARG A 176 -6.93 -10.10 -22.76
N ASN A 177 -7.03 -8.78 -22.73
CA ASN A 177 -6.53 -7.85 -23.74
C ASN A 177 -5.57 -6.80 -23.16
N CYS A 178 -5.05 -7.06 -21.95
CA CYS A 178 -3.96 -6.27 -21.41
C CYS A 178 -2.67 -6.82 -21.99
N ASP A 179 -2.07 -6.08 -22.91
CA ASP A 179 -0.83 -6.45 -23.63
C ASP A 179 0.40 -6.56 -22.71
N ASP A 180 0.19 -6.55 -21.41
CA ASP A 180 1.22 -6.31 -20.41
C ASP A 180 1.69 -7.56 -19.64
N ILE A 181 1.24 -8.78 -19.98
CA ILE A 181 1.66 -9.98 -19.24
C ILE A 181 3.17 -10.24 -19.39
N ASP A 182 3.74 -9.98 -20.56
CA ASP A 182 5.18 -10.11 -20.79
C ASP A 182 5.96 -9.08 -19.98
N ASP A 183 5.40 -7.88 -19.80
CA ASP A 183 5.99 -6.85 -18.97
C ASP A 183 5.88 -7.19 -17.48
N ALA A 184 4.74 -7.76 -17.04
CA ALA A 184 4.61 -8.29 -15.69
C ALA A 184 5.68 -9.35 -15.39
N LEU A 185 5.90 -10.30 -16.32
CA LEU A 185 6.95 -11.31 -16.18
C LEU A 185 8.34 -10.69 -16.06
N ARG A 186 8.68 -9.68 -16.90
CA ARG A 186 9.96 -8.97 -16.82
C ARG A 186 10.16 -8.26 -15.48
N LEU A 187 9.13 -7.62 -14.96
CA LEU A 187 9.19 -6.94 -13.66
C LEU A 187 9.37 -7.93 -12.51
N LEU A 188 8.67 -9.07 -12.55
CA LEU A 188 8.83 -10.15 -11.57
C LEU A 188 10.24 -10.75 -11.63
N GLU A 189 10.74 -11.03 -12.83
CA GLU A 189 12.10 -11.54 -13.02
C GLU A 189 13.14 -10.57 -12.46
N LYS A 190 13.05 -9.28 -12.81
CA LYS A 190 13.96 -8.24 -12.30
C LYS A 190 13.87 -8.12 -10.77
N SER A 191 12.67 -8.13 -10.22
CA SER A 191 12.46 -8.08 -8.77
C SER A 191 13.15 -9.25 -8.06
N LEU A 192 12.98 -10.47 -8.58
CA LEU A 192 13.56 -11.70 -8.01
C LEU A 192 15.07 -11.86 -8.26
N GLN A 193 15.63 -11.18 -9.27
CA GLN A 193 17.09 -11.05 -9.44
C GLN A 193 17.69 -10.16 -8.34
N ILE A 194 16.98 -9.11 -7.92
CA ILE A 194 17.42 -8.21 -6.84
C ILE A 194 17.16 -8.86 -5.47
N ASP A 195 15.96 -9.40 -5.25
CA ASP A 195 15.56 -10.05 -4.00
C ASP A 195 14.96 -11.44 -4.25
N PRO A 196 15.79 -12.49 -4.36
CA PRO A 196 15.34 -13.86 -4.56
C PRO A 196 14.61 -14.45 -3.34
N SER A 197 14.66 -13.79 -2.18
CA SER A 197 13.97 -14.21 -0.95
C SER A 197 12.53 -13.72 -0.84
N ASN A 198 12.04 -12.98 -1.82
CA ASN A 198 10.68 -12.44 -1.83
C ASN A 198 9.64 -13.51 -2.20
N ALA A 199 8.99 -14.10 -1.19
CA ALA A 199 7.97 -15.13 -1.38
C ALA A 199 6.79 -14.64 -2.23
N ASN A 200 6.35 -13.37 -2.05
CA ASN A 200 5.26 -12.79 -2.84
C ASN A 200 5.63 -12.69 -4.32
N GLY A 201 6.88 -12.34 -4.63
CA GLY A 201 7.38 -12.32 -6.02
C GLY A 201 7.26 -13.69 -6.69
N TRP A 202 7.67 -14.76 -6.01
CA TRP A 202 7.51 -16.13 -6.51
C TRP A 202 6.06 -16.55 -6.66
N LEU A 203 5.18 -16.15 -5.72
CA LEU A 203 3.74 -16.39 -5.86
C LEU A 203 3.17 -15.69 -7.10
N LYS A 204 3.51 -14.41 -7.32
CA LYS A 204 3.02 -13.68 -8.52
C LYS A 204 3.54 -14.27 -9.80
N PHE A 205 4.78 -14.78 -9.80
CA PHE A 205 5.33 -15.50 -10.94
C PHE A 205 4.56 -16.80 -11.22
N SER A 206 4.23 -17.56 -10.17
CA SER A 206 3.38 -18.74 -10.28
C SER A 206 2.02 -18.41 -10.89
N ILE A 207 1.37 -17.33 -10.44
CA ILE A 207 0.08 -16.87 -10.96
C ILE A 207 0.20 -16.45 -12.43
N ALA A 208 1.28 -15.77 -12.83
CA ALA A 208 1.51 -15.39 -14.22
C ALA A 208 1.60 -16.61 -15.13
N GLU A 209 2.40 -17.61 -14.76
CA GLU A 209 2.54 -18.85 -15.53
C GLU A 209 1.25 -19.67 -15.55
N PHE A 210 0.48 -19.66 -14.48
CA PHE A 210 -0.85 -20.26 -14.45
C PHE A 210 -1.80 -19.61 -15.47
N GLN A 211 -1.79 -18.29 -15.56
CA GLN A 211 -2.62 -17.56 -16.53
C GLN A 211 -2.23 -17.84 -17.98
N LEU A 212 -0.96 -18.17 -18.22
CA LEU A 212 -0.43 -18.63 -19.51
C LEU A 212 -0.63 -20.13 -19.75
N GLU A 213 -1.29 -20.83 -18.83
CA GLU A 213 -1.54 -22.28 -18.88
C GLU A 213 -0.25 -23.13 -18.81
N HIS A 214 0.86 -22.55 -18.33
CA HIS A 214 2.13 -23.23 -18.10
C HIS A 214 2.17 -23.86 -16.70
N TYR A 215 1.31 -24.82 -16.41
CA TYR A 215 1.07 -25.34 -15.06
C TYR A 215 2.29 -25.95 -14.38
N ASP A 216 3.24 -26.54 -15.14
CA ASP A 216 4.49 -27.06 -14.58
C ASP A 216 5.33 -25.93 -13.97
N ARG A 217 5.52 -24.85 -14.71
CA ARG A 217 6.26 -23.68 -14.21
C ARG A 217 5.53 -22.99 -13.07
N ALA A 218 4.19 -22.95 -13.12
CA ALA A 218 3.40 -22.43 -12.01
C ALA A 218 3.67 -23.19 -10.71
N TRP A 219 3.75 -24.54 -10.78
CA TRP A 219 4.13 -25.37 -9.65
C TRP A 219 5.56 -25.11 -9.17
N ASP A 220 6.53 -25.02 -10.09
CA ASP A 220 7.93 -24.74 -9.73
C ASP A 220 8.07 -23.45 -8.93
N TYR A 221 7.39 -22.40 -9.35
CA TYR A 221 7.41 -21.10 -8.66
C TYR A 221 6.60 -21.11 -7.36
N LEU A 222 5.48 -21.83 -7.29
CA LEU A 222 4.73 -21.98 -6.04
C LEU A 222 5.53 -22.75 -4.97
N HIS A 223 6.29 -23.77 -5.38
CA HIS A 223 7.20 -24.47 -4.46
C HIS A 223 8.31 -23.57 -3.92
N LYS A 224 8.86 -22.66 -4.74
CA LYS A 224 9.82 -21.64 -4.27
C LYS A 224 9.19 -20.70 -3.25
N CYS A 225 7.98 -20.19 -3.54
CA CYS A 225 7.22 -19.40 -2.57
C CYS A 225 7.06 -20.15 -1.25
N ARG A 226 6.60 -21.40 -1.29
CA ARG A 226 6.40 -22.24 -0.11
C ARG A 226 7.68 -22.43 0.71
N GLN A 227 8.82 -22.61 0.04
CA GLN A 227 10.11 -22.82 0.73
C GLN A 227 10.55 -21.57 1.52
N ILE A 228 10.15 -20.39 1.08
CA ILE A 228 10.47 -19.13 1.73
C ILE A 228 9.43 -18.82 2.81
N ASP A 229 8.15 -18.74 2.42
CA ASP A 229 7.06 -18.45 3.33
C ASP A 229 5.72 -18.99 2.78
N VAL A 230 5.20 -20.03 3.42
CA VAL A 230 3.94 -20.67 3.05
C VAL A 230 2.72 -19.78 3.30
N SER A 231 2.82 -18.78 4.16
CA SER A 231 1.69 -17.90 4.51
C SER A 231 1.20 -17.04 3.35
N PHE A 232 2.02 -16.83 2.32
CA PHE A 232 1.64 -16.12 1.10
C PHE A 232 0.72 -16.94 0.19
N ILE A 233 0.64 -18.27 0.35
CA ILE A 233 -0.11 -19.12 -0.56
C ILE A 233 -1.60 -19.01 -0.27
N ASP A 234 -2.34 -18.40 -1.20
CA ASP A 234 -3.79 -18.35 -1.17
C ASP A 234 -4.40 -19.73 -1.48
N THR A 235 -5.32 -20.17 -0.61
CA THR A 235 -5.95 -21.48 -0.74
C THR A 235 -6.83 -21.59 -2.00
N THR A 236 -7.45 -20.49 -2.44
CA THR A 236 -8.28 -20.46 -3.64
C THR A 236 -7.41 -20.68 -4.88
N TYR A 237 -6.31 -19.95 -4.99
CA TYR A 237 -5.35 -20.12 -6.07
C TYR A 237 -4.75 -21.54 -6.09
N LEU A 238 -4.37 -22.05 -4.91
CA LEU A 238 -3.85 -23.41 -4.79
C LEU A 238 -4.84 -24.45 -5.31
N GLN A 239 -6.11 -24.34 -4.94
CA GLN A 239 -7.17 -25.24 -5.43
C GLN A 239 -7.40 -25.10 -6.95
N GLU A 240 -7.36 -23.87 -7.49
CA GLU A 240 -7.43 -23.64 -8.93
C GLU A 240 -6.28 -24.35 -9.66
N LEU A 241 -5.04 -24.24 -9.16
CA LEU A 241 -3.86 -24.88 -9.76
C LEU A 241 -3.95 -26.42 -9.68
N ILE A 242 -4.32 -27.00 -8.52
CA ILE A 242 -4.53 -28.43 -8.34
C ILE A 242 -5.59 -28.94 -9.32
N SER A 243 -6.68 -28.20 -9.53
CA SER A 243 -7.76 -28.59 -10.47
C SER A 243 -7.29 -28.68 -11.93
N LYS A 244 -6.22 -27.94 -12.30
CA LYS A 244 -5.64 -27.95 -13.64
C LYS A 244 -4.54 -28.99 -13.79
N LYS A 245 -3.74 -29.18 -12.75
CA LYS A 245 -2.65 -30.14 -12.70
C LYS A 245 -2.34 -30.51 -11.27
N GLU A 246 -2.26 -31.82 -11.00
CA GLU A 246 -1.82 -32.31 -9.69
C GLU A 246 -0.40 -31.82 -9.36
N ASP A 247 -0.13 -31.63 -8.09
CA ASP A 247 1.19 -31.22 -7.61
C ASP A 247 2.25 -32.30 -7.95
N PRO A 248 3.23 -32.00 -8.81
CA PRO A 248 4.23 -33.00 -9.23
C PRO A 248 5.14 -33.45 -8.08
N LEU A 249 5.26 -32.71 -7.01
CA LEU A 249 6.05 -33.07 -5.83
C LEU A 249 5.16 -33.67 -4.72
N GLY A 250 3.85 -33.66 -4.83
CA GLY A 250 2.91 -34.21 -3.85
C GLY A 250 2.95 -33.49 -2.49
N LEU A 251 3.41 -32.24 -2.43
CA LEU A 251 3.52 -31.44 -1.21
C LEU A 251 2.19 -30.82 -0.80
N PHE A 252 1.31 -30.62 -1.76
CA PHE A 252 -0.05 -30.14 -1.58
C PHE A 252 -1.03 -31.24 -2.02
N LYS A 253 -1.86 -31.72 -1.09
CA LYS A 253 -2.84 -32.81 -1.29
C LYS A 253 -4.24 -32.31 -1.03
#